data_58d2799e552f704589bf17ce16a7acc4
#
_entry.id   58d2799e552f704589bf17ce16a7acc4
#
_cell.length_a   1.000
_cell.length_b   1.000
_cell.length_c   1.000
_cell.angle_alpha   90.00
_cell.angle_beta   90.00
_cell.angle_gamma   90.00
#
_symmetry.space_group_name_H-M   'P 1'
#
loop_
_entity.id
_entity.type
_entity.pdbx_description
1 polymer ?
#
loop_
_entity_poly.entity_id
_entity_poly.type
_entity_poly.pdbx_seq_one_letter_code
_entity_poly.pdbx_strand_id
1 'polypeptide(L)'
;GRKNVQTLHGAVDYTNFKPLDNRDDIRKRFNLSDNYVIGFVFKNQLRKSVPNLLDGFRKFKEKNPQAKPKLLLHTDWSETAQGWDIPRYLNEKNVDKADVLATYLCHKCDHYHLQSYQGEELKCPACGTDKTLKTKTSGKGVTEIQLNEIYNCMDVYCHPFTSGGQELPIQEAKAAGLITLVTEYSCGTDSCYEHQGGLPLKWNEYREPQTQFVKASTCPFDIAAKLKKVYIMDEAEKYKIITNGIKYVQNTFSIPVIANKLKHILLSLQRPLSIPQPKKEEQKTSSLQDLLGDTKQEDRLAIVMPDSAGDVLMINSLIHNVKKLYPDKKIYVFTKPQYFHMIDDNPDLEKVLPYQPQIDNCYVLE
;
A
#
# COMPACT_ATOMS: atom_id res chain seq x y z
N GLY A 1 21.86 10.64 -16.86
CA GLY A 1 20.93 9.67 -16.26
C GLY A 1 21.04 8.34 -16.99
N ARG A 2 20.81 7.23 -16.30
CA ARG A 2 20.80 5.89 -16.92
C ARG A 2 19.68 5.82 -17.96
N LYS A 3 19.99 5.42 -19.19
CA LYS A 3 19.04 5.38 -20.32
C LYS A 3 18.05 4.21 -20.24
N ASN A 4 18.28 3.22 -19.36
CA ASN A 4 17.52 1.96 -19.28
C ASN A 4 16.73 1.81 -17.98
N VAL A 5 16.19 2.91 -17.43
CA VAL A 5 15.33 2.87 -16.25
C VAL A 5 13.88 2.91 -16.71
N GLN A 6 13.09 1.93 -16.29
CA GLN A 6 11.66 1.87 -16.54
C GLN A 6 10.91 1.78 -15.21
N THR A 7 9.76 2.47 -15.13
CA THR A 7 8.87 2.37 -13.96
C THR A 7 7.91 1.21 -14.14
N LEU A 8 7.92 0.30 -13.17
CA LEU A 8 6.91 -0.75 -13.02
C LEU A 8 6.11 -0.46 -11.75
N HIS A 9 4.80 -0.26 -11.90
CA HIS A 9 3.91 -0.04 -10.76
C HIS A 9 3.52 -1.35 -10.08
N GLY A 10 3.16 -1.30 -8.80
CA GLY A 10 2.45 -2.37 -8.13
C GLY A 10 1.05 -2.52 -8.72
N ALA A 11 0.56 -3.76 -8.77
CA ALA A 11 -0.75 -4.07 -9.34
C ALA A 11 -1.85 -4.09 -8.27
N VAL A 12 -3.08 -3.87 -8.70
CA VAL A 12 -4.30 -4.04 -7.90
C VAL A 12 -5.20 -5.07 -8.57
N ASP A 13 -5.75 -5.97 -7.77
CA ASP A 13 -6.77 -6.91 -8.23
C ASP A 13 -8.14 -6.23 -8.25
N TYR A 14 -8.51 -5.66 -9.40
CA TYR A 14 -9.80 -5.01 -9.59
C TYR A 14 -10.99 -5.98 -9.63
N THR A 15 -10.76 -7.29 -9.60
CA THR A 15 -11.85 -8.28 -9.48
C THR A 15 -12.30 -8.42 -8.03
N ASN A 16 -11.38 -8.24 -7.08
CA ASN A 16 -11.65 -8.20 -5.65
C ASN A 16 -12.10 -6.81 -5.18
N PHE A 17 -11.52 -5.74 -5.73
CA PHE A 17 -11.90 -4.35 -5.43
C PHE A 17 -12.85 -3.82 -6.49
N LYS A 18 -14.12 -3.64 -6.13
CA LYS A 18 -15.19 -3.18 -7.02
C LYS A 18 -16.39 -2.62 -6.24
N PRO A 19 -17.25 -1.80 -6.87
CA PRO A 19 -18.55 -1.47 -6.30
C PRO A 19 -19.36 -2.73 -6.01
N LEU A 20 -20.06 -2.77 -4.89
CA LEU A 20 -20.88 -3.90 -4.45
C LEU A 20 -22.37 -3.53 -4.53
N ASP A 21 -23.20 -4.40 -5.13
CA ASP A 21 -24.65 -4.20 -5.25
C ASP A 21 -25.35 -4.19 -3.87
N ASN A 22 -24.79 -4.89 -2.89
CA ASN A 22 -25.30 -4.96 -1.52
C ASN A 22 -24.69 -3.91 -0.57
N ARG A 23 -24.15 -2.81 -1.11
CA ARG A 23 -23.51 -1.73 -0.35
C ARG A 23 -24.38 -1.22 0.80
N ASP A 24 -25.67 -1.02 0.56
CA ASP A 24 -26.60 -0.52 1.58
C ASP A 24 -26.79 -1.49 2.73
N ASP A 25 -26.80 -2.79 2.47
CA ASP A 25 -26.92 -3.81 3.54
C ASP A 25 -25.64 -3.89 4.37
N ILE A 26 -24.47 -3.72 3.74
CA ILE A 26 -23.18 -3.62 4.44
C ILE A 26 -23.20 -2.39 5.36
N ARG A 27 -23.64 -1.23 4.87
CA ARG A 27 -23.71 0.00 5.68
C ARG A 27 -24.72 -0.11 6.83
N LYS A 28 -25.87 -0.75 6.61
CA LYS A 28 -26.86 -1.04 7.68
C LYS A 28 -26.27 -1.88 8.79
N ARG A 29 -25.46 -2.90 8.48
CA ARG A 29 -24.79 -3.76 9.45
C ARG A 29 -23.94 -2.98 10.48
N PHE A 30 -23.41 -1.81 10.07
CA PHE A 30 -22.58 -0.94 10.91
C PHE A 30 -23.28 0.36 11.33
N ASN A 31 -24.60 0.48 11.13
CA ASN A 31 -25.40 1.69 11.43
C ASN A 31 -24.89 2.95 10.71
N LEU A 32 -24.46 2.81 9.44
CA LEU A 32 -23.90 3.89 8.63
C LEU A 32 -24.83 4.42 7.54
N SER A 33 -26.09 3.98 7.47
CA SER A 33 -27.03 4.33 6.38
C SER A 33 -27.23 5.83 6.21
N ASP A 34 -27.29 6.59 7.32
CA ASP A 34 -27.53 8.03 7.32
C ASP A 34 -26.27 8.89 7.43
N ASN A 35 -25.09 8.29 7.38
CA ASN A 35 -23.84 8.99 7.58
C ASN A 35 -23.13 9.26 6.25
N TYR A 36 -22.44 10.39 6.16
CA TYR A 36 -21.43 10.62 5.14
C TYR A 36 -20.08 10.12 5.64
N VAL A 37 -19.58 9.02 5.07
CA VAL A 37 -18.40 8.32 5.56
C VAL A 37 -17.18 8.71 4.74
N ILE A 38 -16.22 9.35 5.38
CA ILE A 38 -14.91 9.69 4.84
C ILE A 38 -13.94 8.56 5.24
N GLY A 39 -13.28 7.92 4.28
CA GLY A 39 -12.40 6.79 4.55
C GLY A 39 -10.92 7.07 4.35
N PHE A 40 -10.09 6.40 5.14
CA PHE A 40 -8.65 6.36 4.95
C PHE A 40 -8.10 4.98 5.35
N VAL A 41 -7.50 4.28 4.39
CA VAL A 41 -6.85 2.97 4.55
C VAL A 41 -5.35 3.17 4.47
N PHE A 42 -4.60 2.83 5.52
CA PHE A 42 -3.17 3.10 5.57
C PHE A 42 -2.43 2.26 6.62
N LYS A 43 -1.15 2.01 6.38
CA LYS A 43 -0.24 1.62 7.45
C LYS A 43 0.04 2.86 8.32
N ASN A 44 -0.11 2.74 9.64
CA ASN A 44 0.13 3.86 10.56
C ASN A 44 1.62 4.25 10.55
N GLN A 45 1.91 5.32 9.86
CA GLN A 45 3.25 5.89 9.69
C GLN A 45 3.15 7.41 9.69
N LEU A 46 4.18 8.11 10.18
CA LEU A 46 4.19 9.58 10.29
C LEU A 46 3.94 10.28 8.95
N ARG A 47 4.39 9.69 7.82
CA ARG A 47 4.17 10.23 6.47
C ARG A 47 2.68 10.28 6.05
N LYS A 48 1.77 9.67 6.78
CA LYS A 48 0.34 9.58 6.46
C LYS A 48 -0.50 10.76 6.96
N SER A 49 0.13 11.83 7.41
CA SER A 49 -0.50 13.14 7.71
C SER A 49 -1.83 13.08 8.47
N VAL A 50 -1.99 12.14 9.40
CA VAL A 50 -3.22 11.94 10.19
C VAL A 50 -3.68 13.23 10.86
N PRO A 51 -2.81 14.07 11.50
CA PRO A 51 -3.24 15.31 12.12
C PRO A 51 -3.92 16.28 11.15
N ASN A 52 -3.42 16.38 9.90
CA ASN A 52 -4.02 17.25 8.89
C ASN A 52 -5.39 16.73 8.43
N LEU A 53 -5.56 15.40 8.36
CA LEU A 53 -6.85 14.77 8.07
C LEU A 53 -7.87 15.08 9.17
N LEU A 54 -7.48 14.93 10.43
CA LEU A 54 -8.35 15.21 11.58
C LEU A 54 -8.79 16.67 11.62
N ASP A 55 -7.88 17.62 11.38
CA ASP A 55 -8.21 19.04 11.27
C ASP A 55 -9.16 19.32 10.09
N GLY A 56 -8.92 18.70 8.94
CA GLY A 56 -9.78 18.83 7.76
C GLY A 56 -11.18 18.25 7.99
N PHE A 57 -11.25 17.06 8.59
CA PHE A 57 -12.51 16.40 8.98
C PHE A 57 -13.32 17.26 9.95
N ARG A 58 -12.69 17.76 11.03
CA ARG A 58 -13.35 18.64 12.00
C ARG A 58 -13.93 19.88 11.32
N LYS A 59 -13.14 20.57 10.50
CA LYS A 59 -13.58 21.76 9.75
C LYS A 59 -14.75 21.47 8.79
N PHE A 60 -14.74 20.30 8.16
CA PHE A 60 -15.85 19.87 7.33
C PHE A 60 -17.11 19.62 8.16
N LYS A 61 -17.00 18.86 9.27
CA LYS A 61 -18.12 18.55 10.17
C LYS A 61 -18.75 19.82 10.74
N GLU A 62 -17.95 20.76 11.24
CA GLU A 62 -18.43 22.03 11.80
C GLU A 62 -19.30 22.81 10.81
N LYS A 63 -18.97 22.78 9.52
CA LYS A 63 -19.69 23.51 8.47
C LYS A 63 -20.82 22.72 7.82
N ASN A 64 -20.86 21.41 8.00
CA ASN A 64 -21.83 20.52 7.35
C ASN A 64 -22.37 19.47 8.35
N PRO A 65 -22.93 19.87 9.50
CA PRO A 65 -23.39 18.93 10.53
C PRO A 65 -24.53 18.02 10.03
N GLN A 66 -25.32 18.51 9.06
CA GLN A 66 -26.42 17.75 8.44
C GLN A 66 -25.94 16.51 7.66
N ALA A 67 -24.69 16.47 7.25
CA ALA A 67 -24.09 15.30 6.60
C ALA A 67 -23.85 14.16 7.58
N LYS A 68 -23.96 14.39 8.89
CA LYS A 68 -23.63 13.43 9.95
C LYS A 68 -22.32 12.70 9.68
N PRO A 69 -21.20 13.44 9.43
CA PRO A 69 -19.98 12.85 8.90
C PRO A 69 -19.33 11.87 9.90
N LYS A 70 -18.82 10.76 9.39
CA LYS A 70 -17.96 9.81 10.10
C LYS A 70 -16.63 9.68 9.38
N LEU A 71 -15.54 9.54 10.14
CA LEU A 71 -14.21 9.29 9.63
C LEU A 71 -13.83 7.83 9.91
N LEU A 72 -13.70 7.01 8.87
CA LEU A 72 -13.31 5.62 8.98
C LEU A 72 -11.79 5.48 8.75
N LEU A 73 -11.06 5.13 9.80
CA LEU A 73 -9.62 4.90 9.77
C LEU A 73 -9.34 3.38 9.83
N HIS A 74 -9.04 2.80 8.67
CA HIS A 74 -8.59 1.41 8.59
C HIS A 74 -7.06 1.36 8.72
N THR A 75 -6.59 1.09 9.92
CA THR A 75 -5.15 1.07 10.25
C THR A 75 -4.92 0.33 11.57
N ASP A 76 -3.65 0.06 11.89
CA ASP A 76 -3.24 -0.39 13.21
C ASP A 76 -3.19 0.82 14.18
N TRP A 77 -4.08 0.85 15.14
CA TRP A 77 -4.16 1.93 16.14
C TRP A 77 -3.14 1.78 17.25
N SER A 78 -2.55 0.58 17.40
CA SER A 78 -1.52 0.29 18.42
C SER A 78 -0.09 0.62 17.97
N GLU A 79 0.11 0.89 16.67
CA GLU A 79 1.44 1.22 16.11
C GLU A 79 1.82 2.69 16.41
N THR A 80 2.40 2.92 17.58
CA THR A 80 2.82 4.27 18.01
C THR A 80 4.32 4.49 17.89
N ALA A 81 5.12 3.42 17.72
CA ALA A 81 6.58 3.54 17.64
C ALA A 81 7.06 4.24 16.36
N GLN A 82 6.39 3.99 15.23
CA GLN A 82 6.68 4.60 13.93
C GLN A 82 5.49 5.35 13.33
N GLY A 83 4.37 5.41 14.06
CA GLY A 83 3.10 5.95 13.62
C GLY A 83 2.59 7.08 14.51
N TRP A 84 1.35 7.46 14.25
CA TRP A 84 0.61 8.47 14.98
C TRP A 84 -0.12 7.83 16.18
N ASP A 85 -0.01 8.41 17.36
CA ASP A 85 -0.91 8.12 18.49
C ASP A 85 -2.28 8.73 18.20
N ILE A 86 -3.10 7.98 17.44
CA ILE A 86 -4.41 8.46 16.95
C ILE A 86 -5.31 8.91 18.10
N PRO A 87 -5.49 8.14 19.21
CA PRO A 87 -6.30 8.57 20.34
C PRO A 87 -5.88 9.90 20.95
N ARG A 88 -4.57 10.14 21.07
CA ARG A 88 -4.02 11.39 21.53
C ARG A 88 -4.36 12.55 20.58
N TYR A 89 -4.13 12.35 19.27
CA TYR A 89 -4.42 13.38 18.27
C TYR A 89 -5.92 13.69 18.13
N LEU A 90 -6.82 12.73 18.34
CA LEU A 90 -8.26 13.00 18.42
C LEU A 90 -8.55 14.06 19.52
N ASN A 91 -7.96 13.89 20.71
CA ASN A 91 -8.10 14.84 21.80
C ASN A 91 -7.46 16.20 21.47
N GLU A 92 -6.20 16.22 20.98
CA GLU A 92 -5.49 17.46 20.63
C GLU A 92 -6.19 18.27 19.54
N LYS A 93 -6.84 17.60 18.60
CA LYS A 93 -7.57 18.20 17.48
C LYS A 93 -9.04 18.48 17.78
N ASN A 94 -9.51 18.18 18.98
CA ASN A 94 -10.92 18.29 19.38
C ASN A 94 -11.87 17.57 18.42
N VAL A 95 -11.50 16.34 18.02
CA VAL A 95 -12.35 15.44 17.23
C VAL A 95 -13.04 14.48 18.17
N ASP A 96 -14.36 14.45 18.13
CA ASP A 96 -15.14 13.52 18.96
C ASP A 96 -14.86 12.07 18.52
N LYS A 97 -14.44 11.23 19.46
CA LYS A 97 -14.20 9.79 19.24
C LYS A 97 -15.41 9.06 18.67
N ALA A 98 -16.62 9.51 19.00
CA ALA A 98 -17.85 8.94 18.47
C ALA A 98 -17.98 9.11 16.95
N ASP A 99 -17.28 10.06 16.35
CA ASP A 99 -17.31 10.29 14.90
C ASP A 99 -16.19 9.60 14.14
N VAL A 100 -15.27 8.93 14.84
CA VAL A 100 -14.15 8.25 14.21
C VAL A 100 -14.26 6.73 14.42
N LEU A 101 -14.35 6.02 13.33
CA LEU A 101 -14.50 4.57 13.30
C LEU A 101 -13.15 3.89 13.11
N ALA A 102 -12.93 2.86 13.92
CA ALA A 102 -11.83 1.92 13.76
C ALA A 102 -12.34 0.61 13.16
N THR A 103 -11.51 -0.05 12.39
CA THR A 103 -11.76 -1.44 11.98
C THR A 103 -11.18 -2.38 13.01
N TYR A 104 -12.00 -3.29 13.47
CA TYR A 104 -11.61 -4.40 14.35
C TYR A 104 -11.72 -5.72 13.62
N LEU A 105 -10.78 -6.63 13.85
CA LEU A 105 -10.80 -8.00 13.36
C LEU A 105 -10.69 -8.96 14.54
N CYS A 106 -11.56 -9.95 14.60
CA CYS A 106 -11.46 -11.03 15.59
C CYS A 106 -10.41 -12.05 15.12
N HIS A 107 -9.34 -12.20 15.90
CA HIS A 107 -8.26 -13.14 15.59
C HIS A 107 -8.66 -14.63 15.77
N LYS A 108 -9.85 -14.90 16.35
CA LYS A 108 -10.37 -16.25 16.54
C LYS A 108 -11.33 -16.72 15.45
N CYS A 109 -12.26 -15.83 15.02
CA CYS A 109 -13.34 -16.22 14.10
C CYS A 109 -13.42 -15.39 12.82
N ASP A 110 -12.44 -14.52 12.57
CA ASP A 110 -12.32 -13.65 11.40
C ASP A 110 -13.50 -12.67 11.19
N HIS A 111 -14.37 -12.52 12.21
CA HIS A 111 -15.39 -11.49 12.19
C HIS A 111 -14.75 -10.11 12.26
N TYR A 112 -15.07 -9.23 11.31
CA TYR A 112 -14.64 -7.83 11.37
C TYR A 112 -15.81 -6.92 11.79
N HIS A 113 -15.48 -5.80 12.42
CA HIS A 113 -16.46 -4.84 12.91
C HIS A 113 -15.96 -3.40 12.75
N LEU A 114 -16.87 -2.49 12.42
CA LEU A 114 -16.60 -1.06 12.33
C LEU A 114 -17.32 -0.36 13.48
N GLN A 115 -16.58 0.28 14.37
CA GLN A 115 -17.13 1.05 15.47
C GLN A 115 -16.17 2.14 15.95
N SER A 116 -16.66 3.06 16.76
CA SER A 116 -15.80 4.04 17.44
C SER A 116 -14.74 3.33 18.29
N TYR A 117 -13.53 3.88 18.30
CA TYR A 117 -12.42 3.29 19.02
C TYR A 117 -12.66 3.23 20.54
N GLN A 118 -12.63 2.04 21.10
CA GLN A 118 -12.88 1.74 22.53
C GLN A 118 -11.70 1.03 23.21
N GLY A 119 -10.53 1.06 22.59
CA GLY A 119 -9.34 0.33 23.02
C GLY A 119 -8.86 -0.66 21.96
N GLU A 120 -7.71 -1.26 22.20
CA GLU A 120 -7.04 -2.12 21.21
C GLU A 120 -7.61 -3.54 21.16
N GLU A 121 -8.15 -4.01 22.27
CA GLU A 121 -8.61 -5.39 22.45
C GLU A 121 -10.01 -5.41 23.08
N LEU A 122 -10.97 -5.96 22.36
CA LEU A 122 -12.35 -6.02 22.78
C LEU A 122 -12.87 -7.46 22.77
N LYS A 123 -14.01 -7.67 23.43
CA LYS A 123 -14.79 -8.90 23.32
C LYS A 123 -15.41 -8.99 21.93
N CYS A 124 -15.27 -10.12 21.26
CA CYS A 124 -15.86 -10.31 19.95
C CYS A 124 -17.39 -10.50 20.06
N PRO A 125 -18.22 -9.71 19.36
CA PRO A 125 -19.67 -9.85 19.40
C PRO A 125 -20.15 -11.14 18.69
N ALA A 126 -19.38 -11.69 17.76
CA ALA A 126 -19.78 -12.88 17.01
C ALA A 126 -19.45 -14.18 17.73
N CYS A 127 -18.26 -14.34 18.30
CA CYS A 127 -17.86 -15.58 18.98
C CYS A 127 -17.83 -15.46 20.52
N GLY A 128 -18.08 -14.28 21.07
CA GLY A 128 -18.14 -14.03 22.52
C GLY A 128 -16.80 -14.14 23.27
N THR A 129 -15.68 -14.31 22.55
CA THR A 129 -14.36 -14.48 23.18
C THR A 129 -13.76 -13.13 23.54
N ASP A 130 -13.26 -13.00 24.78
CA ASP A 130 -12.65 -11.78 25.29
C ASP A 130 -11.30 -11.50 24.62
N LYS A 131 -10.96 -10.21 24.43
CA LYS A 131 -9.66 -9.72 23.91
C LYS A 131 -9.23 -10.28 22.56
N THR A 132 -10.17 -10.75 21.75
CA THR A 132 -9.90 -11.31 20.42
C THR A 132 -10.24 -10.37 19.29
N LEU A 133 -11.09 -9.38 19.52
CA LEU A 133 -11.44 -8.35 18.54
C LEU A 133 -10.43 -7.21 18.67
N LYS A 134 -9.54 -7.07 17.68
CA LYS A 134 -8.36 -6.19 17.74
C LYS A 134 -8.29 -5.22 16.57
N THR A 135 -7.72 -4.03 16.81
CA THR A 135 -7.34 -3.09 15.75
C THR A 135 -5.96 -3.39 15.17
N LYS A 136 -5.17 -4.24 15.84
CA LYS A 136 -3.82 -4.59 15.45
C LYS A 136 -3.80 -5.52 14.24
N THR A 137 -3.11 -5.10 13.19
CA THR A 137 -3.02 -5.81 11.90
C THR A 137 -1.74 -6.65 11.75
N SER A 138 -0.81 -6.58 12.71
CA SER A 138 0.42 -7.37 12.64
C SER A 138 0.13 -8.88 12.73
N GLY A 139 0.46 -9.59 11.67
CA GLY A 139 0.32 -11.04 11.56
C GLY A 139 -1.07 -11.54 11.10
N LYS A 140 -2.12 -10.73 11.15
CA LYS A 140 -3.45 -11.07 10.65
C LYS A 140 -4.26 -9.83 10.33
N GLY A 141 -4.49 -9.56 9.07
CA GLY A 141 -5.38 -8.50 8.57
C GLY A 141 -6.73 -9.03 8.12
N VAL A 142 -7.63 -8.13 7.75
CA VAL A 142 -8.87 -8.48 7.02
C VAL A 142 -8.51 -9.06 5.65
N THR A 143 -9.38 -9.92 5.11
CA THR A 143 -9.23 -10.41 3.74
C THR A 143 -9.49 -9.29 2.73
N GLU A 144 -9.05 -9.46 1.47
CA GLU A 144 -9.34 -8.47 0.40
C GLU A 144 -10.85 -8.29 0.19
N ILE A 145 -11.64 -9.36 0.32
CA ILE A 145 -13.11 -9.29 0.24
C ILE A 145 -13.66 -8.40 1.37
N GLN A 146 -13.22 -8.61 2.60
CA GLN A 146 -13.61 -7.77 3.74
C GLN A 146 -13.11 -6.33 3.57
N LEU A 147 -11.91 -6.14 3.05
CA LEU A 147 -11.37 -4.82 2.76
C LEU A 147 -12.20 -4.10 1.69
N ASN A 148 -12.65 -4.80 0.65
CA ASN A 148 -13.55 -4.23 -0.34
C ASN A 148 -14.91 -3.83 0.27
N GLU A 149 -15.46 -4.64 1.20
CA GLU A 149 -16.67 -4.25 1.95
C GLU A 149 -16.43 -2.96 2.78
N ILE A 150 -15.24 -2.83 3.38
CA ILE A 150 -14.84 -1.63 4.14
C ILE A 150 -14.77 -0.40 3.22
N TYR A 151 -14.18 -0.52 2.01
CA TYR A 151 -14.21 0.56 1.01
C TYR A 151 -15.65 0.91 0.63
N ASN A 152 -16.51 -0.08 0.43
CA ASN A 152 -17.93 0.14 0.09
C ASN A 152 -18.76 0.75 1.23
N CYS A 153 -18.26 0.82 2.47
CA CYS A 153 -18.87 1.62 3.53
C CYS A 153 -18.62 3.13 3.37
N MET A 154 -17.63 3.55 2.58
CA MET A 154 -17.21 4.93 2.41
C MET A 154 -18.01 5.64 1.32
N ASP A 155 -18.12 6.98 1.40
CA ASP A 155 -18.68 7.85 0.37
C ASP A 155 -17.59 8.61 -0.39
N VAL A 156 -16.45 8.83 0.26
CA VAL A 156 -15.26 9.47 -0.31
C VAL A 156 -14.01 8.92 0.37
N TYR A 157 -12.95 8.77 -0.40
CA TYR A 157 -11.65 8.34 0.12
C TYR A 157 -10.67 9.53 0.20
N CYS A 158 -10.10 9.79 1.37
CA CYS A 158 -9.19 10.92 1.57
C CYS A 158 -7.80 10.40 1.98
N HIS A 159 -6.80 10.65 1.16
CA HIS A 159 -5.43 10.16 1.33
C HIS A 159 -4.41 11.30 1.42
N PRO A 160 -4.32 12.00 2.56
CA PRO A 160 -3.26 12.97 2.78
C PRO A 160 -1.96 12.24 3.14
N PHE A 161 -0.85 12.71 2.57
CA PHE A 161 0.48 12.15 2.88
C PHE A 161 1.59 13.16 2.56
N THR A 162 2.78 12.93 3.11
CA THR A 162 3.92 13.84 2.91
C THR A 162 4.75 13.48 1.69
N SER A 163 4.86 12.21 1.37
CA SER A 163 5.49 11.64 0.17
C SER A 163 5.31 10.12 0.13
N GLY A 164 5.45 9.53 -1.04
CA GLY A 164 5.40 8.08 -1.23
C GLY A 164 5.88 7.66 -2.62
N GLY A 165 6.27 6.39 -2.79
CA GLY A 165 6.61 5.81 -4.09
C GLY A 165 5.36 5.36 -4.86
N GLN A 166 4.48 4.62 -4.18
CA GLN A 166 3.17 4.23 -4.66
C GLN A 166 2.23 3.97 -3.48
N GLU A 167 0.98 4.37 -3.61
CA GLU A 167 -0.06 4.19 -2.60
C GLU A 167 -1.17 3.30 -3.18
N LEU A 168 -1.05 1.98 -3.00
CA LEU A 168 -2.04 0.99 -3.48
C LEU A 168 -3.46 1.27 -2.97
N PRO A 169 -3.69 1.67 -1.70
CA PRO A 169 -5.03 2.00 -1.21
C PRO A 169 -5.77 3.07 -2.00
N ILE A 170 -5.08 3.98 -2.71
CA ILE A 170 -5.71 4.94 -3.60
C ILE A 170 -6.33 4.22 -4.80
N GLN A 171 -5.61 3.25 -5.35
CA GLN A 171 -6.06 2.49 -6.52
C GLN A 171 -7.18 1.50 -6.15
N GLU A 172 -7.08 0.87 -4.98
CA GLU A 172 -8.12 0.00 -4.42
C GLU A 172 -9.43 0.79 -4.20
N ALA A 173 -9.35 1.99 -3.61
CA ALA A 173 -10.49 2.87 -3.39
C ALA A 173 -11.17 3.27 -4.71
N LYS A 174 -10.38 3.59 -5.75
CA LYS A 174 -10.92 3.91 -7.09
C LYS A 174 -11.58 2.69 -7.72
N ALA A 175 -10.96 1.52 -7.63
CA ALA A 175 -11.55 0.28 -8.12
C ALA A 175 -12.88 -0.04 -7.41
N ALA A 176 -12.96 0.24 -6.09
CA ALA A 176 -14.18 0.11 -5.30
C ALA A 176 -15.26 1.21 -5.59
N GLY A 177 -14.99 2.12 -6.53
CA GLY A 177 -15.96 3.14 -6.95
C GLY A 177 -15.98 4.40 -6.10
N LEU A 178 -14.87 4.77 -5.48
CA LEU A 178 -14.76 5.98 -4.67
C LEU A 178 -14.06 7.12 -5.41
N ILE A 179 -14.55 8.34 -5.23
CA ILE A 179 -13.79 9.55 -5.54
C ILE A 179 -12.67 9.67 -4.51
N THR A 180 -11.44 9.88 -4.99
CA THR A 180 -10.28 9.96 -4.12
C THR A 180 -9.76 11.40 -3.98
N LEU A 181 -9.54 11.86 -2.75
CA LEU A 181 -8.89 13.13 -2.44
C LEU A 181 -7.44 12.82 -2.10
N VAL A 182 -6.50 13.27 -2.91
CA VAL A 182 -5.09 12.86 -2.80
C VAL A 182 -4.18 14.07 -2.80
N THR A 183 -3.17 14.11 -1.93
CA THR A 183 -2.17 15.18 -1.94
C THR A 183 -1.47 15.26 -3.29
N GLU A 184 -1.49 16.44 -3.92
CA GLU A 184 -0.89 16.69 -5.24
C GLU A 184 0.63 16.81 -5.14
N TYR A 185 1.27 15.74 -4.66
CA TYR A 185 2.72 15.69 -4.48
C TYR A 185 3.22 14.25 -4.62
N SER A 186 4.47 14.07 -5.07
CA SER A 186 5.12 12.76 -5.22
C SER A 186 4.23 11.82 -6.06
N CYS A 187 4.07 10.56 -5.68
CA CYS A 187 3.20 9.61 -6.40
C CYS A 187 1.71 9.99 -6.44
N GLY A 188 1.29 10.98 -5.64
CA GLY A 188 -0.09 11.48 -5.69
C GLY A 188 -0.43 12.16 -7.02
N THR A 189 0.54 12.80 -7.68
CA THR A 189 0.34 13.44 -8.99
C THR A 189 -0.08 12.46 -10.07
N ASP A 190 0.27 11.19 -9.92
CA ASP A 190 -0.12 10.12 -10.86
C ASP A 190 -1.57 9.66 -10.67
N SER A 191 -2.30 10.21 -9.68
CA SER A 191 -3.61 9.66 -9.27
C SER A 191 -4.61 10.66 -8.74
N CYS A 192 -4.31 11.97 -8.72
CA CYS A 192 -5.15 12.95 -8.03
C CYS A 192 -6.14 13.71 -8.90
N TYR A 193 -6.12 13.54 -10.23
CA TYR A 193 -6.96 14.35 -11.12
C TYR A 193 -8.29 13.70 -11.49
N GLU A 194 -9.29 14.50 -11.92
CA GLU A 194 -10.65 14.04 -12.23
C GLU A 194 -10.68 12.97 -13.33
N HIS A 195 -9.83 13.07 -14.33
CA HIS A 195 -9.70 12.05 -15.39
C HIS A 195 -9.07 10.74 -14.88
N GLN A 196 -8.51 10.74 -13.69
CA GLN A 196 -7.95 9.60 -12.98
C GLN A 196 -8.86 9.15 -11.81
N GLY A 197 -10.03 9.74 -11.61
CA GLY A 197 -10.95 9.43 -10.52
C GLY A 197 -10.63 10.12 -9.19
N GLY A 198 -9.91 11.22 -9.19
CA GLY A 198 -9.52 11.94 -7.99
C GLY A 198 -9.72 13.45 -8.05
N LEU A 199 -9.54 14.11 -6.91
CA LEU A 199 -9.43 15.55 -6.78
C LEU A 199 -8.14 15.88 -6.02
N PRO A 200 -7.29 16.79 -6.53
CA PRO A 200 -6.02 17.12 -5.88
C PRO A 200 -6.24 17.92 -4.60
N LEU A 201 -5.49 17.55 -3.55
CA LEU A 201 -5.39 18.28 -2.30
C LEU A 201 -4.18 19.21 -2.33
N LYS A 202 -4.39 20.48 -2.05
CA LYS A 202 -3.33 21.49 -1.90
C LYS A 202 -2.46 21.18 -0.70
N TRP A 203 -1.21 21.59 -0.77
CA TRP A 203 -0.21 21.36 0.26
C TRP A 203 0.76 22.53 0.37
N ASN A 204 1.46 22.60 1.51
CA ASN A 204 2.58 23.52 1.73
C ASN A 204 3.87 22.71 1.85
N GLU A 205 4.99 23.27 1.39
CA GLU A 205 6.26 22.58 1.54
C GLU A 205 6.82 22.70 2.95
N TYR A 206 7.54 21.67 3.38
CA TYR A 206 8.45 21.75 4.50
C TYR A 206 9.69 20.91 4.23
N ARG A 207 10.77 21.18 4.95
CA ARG A 207 11.99 20.37 4.90
C ARG A 207 11.95 19.32 6.00
N GLU A 208 12.07 18.05 5.59
CA GLU A 208 12.16 16.98 6.55
C GLU A 208 13.45 17.09 7.36
N PRO A 209 13.39 17.04 8.70
CA PRO A 209 14.61 17.01 9.52
C PRO A 209 15.55 15.89 9.09
N GLN A 210 16.85 16.07 9.21
CA GLN A 210 17.95 15.18 8.84
C GLN A 210 18.17 15.04 7.32
N THR A 211 17.16 14.66 6.54
CA THR A 211 17.32 14.43 5.08
C THR A 211 17.32 15.73 4.27
N GLN A 212 16.69 16.80 4.79
CA GLN A 212 16.45 18.07 4.11
C GLN A 212 15.61 17.95 2.82
N PHE A 213 15.01 16.79 2.55
CA PHE A 213 14.11 16.61 1.43
C PHE A 213 12.85 17.47 1.59
N VAL A 214 12.39 18.03 0.48
CA VAL A 214 11.08 18.69 0.42
C VAL A 214 10.01 17.62 0.60
N LYS A 215 9.06 17.90 1.47
CA LYS A 215 7.88 17.08 1.76
C LYS A 215 6.63 17.96 1.71
N ALA A 216 5.49 17.33 1.45
CA ALA A 216 4.21 18.01 1.44
C ALA A 216 3.56 17.98 2.84
N SER A 217 3.05 19.12 3.29
CA SER A 217 2.08 19.20 4.37
C SER A 217 0.71 19.51 3.77
N THR A 218 -0.17 18.52 3.72
CA THR A 218 -1.50 18.65 3.10
C THR A 218 -2.33 19.71 3.84
N CYS A 219 -2.95 20.63 3.12
CA CYS A 219 -3.71 21.71 3.69
C CYS A 219 -5.05 21.25 4.29
N PRO A 220 -5.31 21.36 5.61
CA PRO A 220 -6.57 20.96 6.23
C PRO A 220 -7.80 21.73 5.72
N PHE A 221 -7.61 23.00 5.35
CA PHE A 221 -8.70 23.80 4.77
C PHE A 221 -9.11 23.28 3.39
N ASP A 222 -8.14 22.84 2.60
CA ASP A 222 -8.43 22.29 1.29
C ASP A 222 -9.06 20.88 1.41
N ILE A 223 -8.63 20.06 2.38
CA ILE A 223 -9.32 18.80 2.72
C ILE A 223 -10.80 19.08 2.98
N ALA A 224 -11.13 20.02 3.88
CA ALA A 224 -12.52 20.36 4.19
C ALA A 224 -13.29 20.89 2.98
N ALA A 225 -12.66 21.71 2.14
CA ALA A 225 -13.27 22.25 0.93
C ALA A 225 -13.56 21.15 -0.11
N LYS A 226 -12.64 20.21 -0.32
CA LYS A 226 -12.82 19.08 -1.25
C LYS A 226 -13.85 18.09 -0.74
N LEU A 227 -13.86 17.77 0.56
CA LEU A 227 -14.93 16.98 1.17
C LEU A 227 -16.30 17.60 0.92
N LYS A 228 -16.43 18.93 1.12
CA LYS A 228 -17.68 19.64 0.80
C LYS A 228 -18.00 19.56 -0.70
N LYS A 229 -17.00 19.77 -1.59
CA LYS A 229 -17.21 19.66 -3.04
C LYS A 229 -17.83 18.32 -3.39
N VAL A 230 -17.27 17.20 -2.91
CA VAL A 230 -17.79 15.86 -3.20
C VAL A 230 -19.16 15.63 -2.55
N TYR A 231 -19.37 16.11 -1.32
CA TYR A 231 -20.66 15.96 -0.63
C TYR A 231 -21.84 16.58 -1.37
N ILE A 232 -21.65 17.80 -1.91
CA ILE A 232 -22.72 18.53 -2.64
C ILE A 232 -22.70 18.32 -4.16
N MET A 233 -21.78 17.51 -4.68
CA MET A 233 -21.64 17.22 -6.11
C MET A 233 -22.87 16.47 -6.60
N ASP A 234 -23.35 16.81 -7.80
CA ASP A 234 -24.45 16.08 -8.41
C ASP A 234 -24.05 14.64 -8.81
N GLU A 235 -25.02 13.75 -8.91
CA GLU A 235 -24.79 12.33 -9.16
C GLU A 235 -24.16 12.06 -10.55
N ALA A 236 -24.44 12.89 -11.55
CA ALA A 236 -23.87 12.72 -12.89
C ALA A 236 -22.37 13.06 -12.89
N GLU A 237 -21.97 14.13 -12.20
CA GLU A 237 -20.55 14.49 -12.02
C GLU A 237 -19.81 13.43 -11.20
N LYS A 238 -20.40 12.95 -10.08
CA LYS A 238 -19.84 11.85 -9.30
C LYS A 238 -19.63 10.60 -10.15
N TYR A 239 -20.67 10.18 -10.86
CA TYR A 239 -20.63 8.99 -11.72
C TYR A 239 -19.52 9.10 -12.78
N LYS A 240 -19.35 10.26 -13.39
CA LYS A 240 -18.28 10.52 -14.37
C LYS A 240 -16.89 10.33 -13.74
N ILE A 241 -16.64 10.93 -12.57
CA ILE A 241 -15.32 10.85 -11.90
C ILE A 241 -15.06 9.41 -11.43
N ILE A 242 -16.05 8.74 -10.84
CA ILE A 242 -15.96 7.34 -10.41
C ILE A 242 -15.62 6.43 -11.60
N THR A 243 -16.35 6.57 -12.70
CA THR A 243 -16.14 5.78 -13.92
C THR A 243 -14.73 6.00 -14.49
N ASN A 244 -14.24 7.24 -14.46
CA ASN A 244 -12.87 7.55 -14.86
C ASN A 244 -11.86 6.83 -13.95
N GLY A 245 -12.09 6.82 -12.63
CA GLY A 245 -11.22 6.15 -11.66
C GLY A 245 -11.14 4.64 -11.88
N ILE A 246 -12.30 3.98 -12.05
CA ILE A 246 -12.36 2.54 -12.33
C ILE A 246 -11.59 2.21 -13.63
N LYS A 247 -11.88 2.93 -14.72
CA LYS A 247 -11.17 2.74 -16.00
C LYS A 247 -9.68 3.00 -15.89
N TYR A 248 -9.29 4.02 -15.13
CA TYR A 248 -7.89 4.35 -14.92
C TYR A 248 -7.14 3.21 -14.23
N VAL A 249 -7.72 2.62 -13.16
CA VAL A 249 -7.12 1.46 -12.49
C VAL A 249 -7.05 0.26 -13.42
N GLN A 250 -8.13 -0.06 -14.12
CA GLN A 250 -8.17 -1.20 -15.04
C GLN A 250 -7.10 -1.10 -16.13
N ASN A 251 -6.90 0.10 -16.70
CA ASN A 251 -5.98 0.31 -17.82
C ASN A 251 -4.53 0.57 -17.42
N THR A 252 -4.26 0.89 -16.14
CA THR A 252 -2.93 1.31 -15.69
C THR A 252 -2.34 0.40 -14.62
N PHE A 253 -3.15 -0.08 -13.67
CA PHE A 253 -2.70 -0.78 -12.45
C PHE A 253 -3.23 -2.20 -12.31
N SER A 254 -4.04 -2.69 -13.25
CA SER A 254 -4.54 -4.06 -13.15
C SER A 254 -3.43 -5.09 -13.28
N ILE A 255 -3.61 -6.25 -12.63
CA ILE A 255 -2.65 -7.36 -12.68
C ILE A 255 -2.28 -7.73 -14.13
N PRO A 256 -3.24 -7.89 -15.08
CA PRO A 256 -2.89 -8.21 -16.47
C PRO A 256 -2.02 -7.15 -17.15
N VAL A 257 -2.31 -5.86 -16.91
CA VAL A 257 -1.54 -4.74 -17.51
C VAL A 257 -0.12 -4.72 -16.97
N ILE A 258 0.04 -4.82 -15.65
CA ILE A 258 1.36 -4.79 -15.01
C ILE A 258 2.17 -6.04 -15.36
N ALA A 259 1.54 -7.23 -15.37
CA ALA A 259 2.20 -8.47 -15.76
C ALA A 259 2.69 -8.42 -17.22
N ASN A 260 1.87 -7.88 -18.14
CA ASN A 260 2.27 -7.72 -19.52
C ASN A 260 3.45 -6.72 -19.68
N LYS A 261 3.41 -5.60 -18.95
CA LYS A 261 4.53 -4.64 -18.93
C LYS A 261 5.81 -5.28 -18.39
N LEU A 262 5.73 -6.03 -17.28
CA LEU A 262 6.87 -6.78 -16.75
C LEU A 262 7.42 -7.77 -17.76
N LYS A 263 6.53 -8.54 -18.41
CA LYS A 263 6.91 -9.47 -19.49
C LYS A 263 7.69 -8.77 -20.59
N HIS A 264 7.21 -7.62 -21.07
CA HIS A 264 7.92 -6.85 -22.11
C HIS A 264 9.29 -6.34 -21.63
N ILE A 265 9.38 -5.86 -20.39
CA ILE A 265 10.66 -5.46 -19.79
C ILE A 265 11.63 -6.64 -19.81
N LEU A 266 11.22 -7.80 -19.28
CA LEU A 266 12.07 -8.99 -19.21
C LEU A 266 12.50 -9.48 -20.60
N LEU A 267 11.59 -9.48 -21.57
CA LEU A 267 11.91 -9.89 -22.96
C LEU A 267 12.82 -8.87 -23.69
N SER A 268 12.80 -7.60 -23.29
CA SER A 268 13.67 -6.55 -23.86
C SER A 268 15.09 -6.55 -23.32
N LEU A 269 15.35 -7.28 -22.22
CA LEU A 269 16.69 -7.42 -21.67
C LEU A 269 17.54 -8.25 -22.63
N GLN A 270 18.32 -7.58 -23.46
CA GLN A 270 19.31 -8.27 -24.30
C GLN A 270 20.41 -8.83 -23.41
N ARG A 271 20.73 -10.10 -23.59
CA ARG A 271 21.93 -10.70 -22.97
C ARG A 271 23.14 -9.90 -23.45
N PRO A 272 24.01 -9.36 -22.60
CA PRO A 272 25.29 -8.88 -23.04
C PRO A 272 26.01 -10.03 -23.72
N LEU A 273 26.43 -9.85 -24.98
CA LEU A 273 27.18 -10.85 -25.77
C LEU A 273 28.54 -11.16 -25.16
N SER A 274 29.03 -10.34 -24.22
CA SER A 274 30.19 -10.61 -23.38
C SER A 274 30.03 -9.89 -22.05
N ILE A 275 30.20 -10.59 -20.96
CA ILE A 275 30.45 -9.98 -19.67
C ILE A 275 31.86 -9.40 -19.77
N PRO A 276 32.09 -8.07 -19.59
CA PRO A 276 33.46 -7.55 -19.52
C PRO A 276 34.12 -8.29 -18.35
N GLN A 277 35.22 -9.01 -18.66
CA GLN A 277 35.99 -9.63 -17.56
C GLN A 277 36.45 -8.49 -16.64
N PRO A 278 36.16 -8.53 -15.34
CA PRO A 278 36.67 -7.54 -14.42
C PRO A 278 38.18 -7.57 -14.52
N LYS A 279 38.80 -6.39 -14.70
CA LYS A 279 40.25 -6.25 -14.56
C LYS A 279 40.61 -6.88 -13.21
N LYS A 280 41.50 -7.89 -13.27
CA LYS A 280 42.04 -8.54 -12.08
C LYS A 280 42.71 -7.52 -11.18
N GLU A 281 41.97 -6.94 -10.25
CA GLU A 281 42.51 -6.49 -8.99
C GLU A 281 42.46 -7.72 -8.06
N GLU A 282 43.63 -8.16 -7.61
CA GLU A 282 43.79 -9.28 -6.69
C GLU A 282 43.18 -8.90 -5.32
N GLN A 283 41.86 -8.98 -5.20
CA GLN A 283 41.20 -9.03 -3.91
C GLN A 283 40.92 -10.50 -3.59
N LYS A 284 41.35 -10.92 -2.42
CA LYS A 284 41.12 -12.26 -1.87
C LYS A 284 39.61 -12.57 -1.87
N THR A 285 39.14 -13.20 -2.93
CA THR A 285 37.72 -13.62 -3.12
C THR A 285 37.53 -15.03 -2.58
N SER A 286 37.78 -15.22 -1.28
CA SER A 286 37.54 -16.55 -0.66
C SER A 286 36.10 -16.75 -0.17
N SER A 287 35.18 -15.77 -0.31
CA SER A 287 33.90 -15.87 0.38
C SER A 287 32.70 -16.32 -0.47
N LEU A 288 32.60 -15.95 -1.73
CA LEU A 288 31.41 -16.26 -2.52
C LEU A 288 31.41 -17.67 -3.08
N GLN A 289 32.56 -18.18 -3.57
CA GLN A 289 32.70 -19.57 -4.04
C GLN A 289 32.51 -20.57 -2.87
N ASP A 290 32.97 -20.21 -1.66
CA ASP A 290 32.76 -21.04 -0.47
C ASP A 290 31.26 -21.07 -0.08
N LEU A 291 30.54 -19.95 -0.22
CA LEU A 291 29.09 -19.88 0.07
C LEU A 291 28.27 -20.65 -0.97
N LEU A 292 28.65 -20.62 -2.24
CA LEU A 292 27.95 -21.33 -3.31
C LEU A 292 28.17 -22.84 -3.24
N GLY A 293 29.33 -23.31 -2.71
CA GLY A 293 29.63 -24.71 -2.47
C GLY A 293 29.71 -25.58 -3.73
N ASP A 294 29.77 -24.99 -4.91
CA ASP A 294 29.90 -25.67 -6.16
C ASP A 294 31.17 -25.23 -6.90
N THR A 295 31.86 -26.18 -7.52
CA THR A 295 33.15 -25.97 -8.20
C THR A 295 33.00 -25.68 -9.69
N LYS A 296 31.79 -25.58 -10.24
CA LYS A 296 31.54 -25.38 -11.66
C LYS A 296 31.05 -23.96 -11.94
N GLN A 297 31.66 -23.31 -12.94
CA GLN A 297 31.13 -22.09 -13.57
C GLN A 297 29.86 -22.43 -14.39
N GLU A 298 28.79 -22.77 -13.70
CA GLU A 298 27.51 -22.96 -14.33
C GLU A 298 26.80 -21.63 -14.52
N ASP A 299 25.92 -21.58 -15.50
CA ASP A 299 25.04 -20.42 -15.77
C ASP A 299 24.09 -20.17 -14.58
N ARG A 300 24.43 -19.21 -13.75
CA ARG A 300 23.68 -18.84 -12.52
C ARG A 300 22.93 -17.54 -12.71
N LEU A 301 21.80 -17.43 -12.02
CA LEU A 301 21.04 -16.19 -11.88
C LEU A 301 20.94 -15.87 -10.37
N ALA A 302 21.46 -14.72 -9.97
CA ALA A 302 21.41 -14.26 -8.61
C ALA A 302 20.39 -13.13 -8.48
N ILE A 303 19.52 -13.23 -7.49
CA ILE A 303 18.57 -12.18 -7.11
C ILE A 303 18.97 -11.69 -5.73
N VAL A 304 19.23 -10.38 -5.60
CA VAL A 304 19.67 -9.76 -4.35
C VAL A 304 18.53 -8.92 -3.78
N MET A 305 18.04 -9.30 -2.60
CA MET A 305 16.93 -8.61 -1.94
C MET A 305 17.11 -8.58 -0.41
N PRO A 306 17.85 -7.59 0.09
CA PRO A 306 18.23 -7.56 1.52
C PRO A 306 17.19 -6.91 2.43
N ASP A 307 16.21 -6.10 1.92
CA ASP A 307 15.67 -5.06 2.75
C ASP A 307 14.35 -5.35 3.45
N SER A 308 13.36 -5.98 2.82
CA SER A 308 12.07 -6.16 3.48
C SER A 308 11.43 -7.52 3.21
N ALA A 309 10.63 -7.98 4.18
CA ALA A 309 9.84 -9.21 4.06
C ALA A 309 8.87 -9.17 2.86
N GLY A 310 8.26 -8.00 2.59
CA GLY A 310 7.33 -7.84 1.48
C GLY A 310 8.00 -8.01 0.12
N ASP A 311 9.21 -7.49 -0.04
CA ASP A 311 9.99 -7.60 -1.27
C ASP A 311 10.45 -9.04 -1.51
N VAL A 312 10.84 -9.75 -0.45
CA VAL A 312 11.20 -11.19 -0.52
C VAL A 312 10.00 -12.03 -0.95
N LEU A 313 8.80 -11.78 -0.43
CA LEU A 313 7.57 -12.46 -0.85
C LEU A 313 7.20 -12.15 -2.31
N MET A 314 7.36 -10.91 -2.76
CA MET A 314 7.14 -10.56 -4.16
C MET A 314 8.08 -11.32 -5.08
N ILE A 315 9.37 -11.38 -4.75
CA ILE A 315 10.34 -12.16 -5.51
C ILE A 315 9.97 -13.63 -5.51
N ASN A 316 9.61 -14.22 -4.37
CA ASN A 316 9.20 -15.61 -4.28
C ASN A 316 8.07 -15.94 -5.26
N SER A 317 7.09 -15.05 -5.40
CA SER A 317 5.99 -15.21 -6.36
C SER A 317 6.42 -15.14 -7.83
N LEU A 318 7.57 -14.53 -8.13
CA LEU A 318 8.09 -14.37 -9.49
C LEU A 318 9.06 -15.48 -9.91
N ILE A 319 9.67 -16.21 -8.98
CA ILE A 319 10.73 -17.18 -9.24
C ILE A 319 10.30 -18.24 -10.26
N HIS A 320 9.08 -18.77 -10.14
CA HIS A 320 8.56 -19.75 -11.11
C HIS A 320 8.51 -19.19 -12.54
N ASN A 321 8.15 -17.94 -12.71
CA ASN A 321 8.14 -17.31 -14.02
C ASN A 321 9.57 -17.04 -14.54
N VAL A 322 10.48 -16.67 -13.64
CA VAL A 322 11.91 -16.52 -13.97
C VAL A 322 12.51 -17.86 -14.40
N LYS A 323 12.19 -18.95 -13.69
CA LYS A 323 12.64 -20.31 -14.05
C LYS A 323 12.10 -20.76 -15.41
N LYS A 324 10.86 -20.42 -15.76
CA LYS A 324 10.31 -20.68 -17.09
C LYS A 324 11.02 -19.93 -18.21
N LEU A 325 11.45 -18.68 -17.95
CA LEU A 325 12.19 -17.86 -18.91
C LEU A 325 13.65 -18.32 -19.08
N TYR A 326 14.20 -18.89 -18.02
CA TYR A 326 15.60 -19.33 -17.96
C TYR A 326 15.69 -20.76 -17.42
N PRO A 327 15.18 -21.77 -18.15
CA PRO A 327 15.05 -23.16 -17.65
C PRO A 327 16.41 -23.79 -17.28
N ASP A 328 17.48 -23.42 -17.98
CA ASP A 328 18.82 -23.97 -17.78
C ASP A 328 19.61 -23.26 -16.68
N LYS A 329 19.07 -22.16 -16.11
CA LYS A 329 19.73 -21.37 -15.07
C LYS A 329 19.44 -21.90 -13.68
N LYS A 330 20.48 -21.95 -12.84
CA LYS A 330 20.32 -22.12 -11.39
C LYS A 330 20.01 -20.78 -10.75
N ILE A 331 18.92 -20.68 -10.00
CA ILE A 331 18.46 -19.45 -9.37
C ILE A 331 18.88 -19.44 -7.91
N TYR A 332 19.58 -18.37 -7.50
CA TYR A 332 20.01 -18.13 -6.14
C TYR A 332 19.39 -16.82 -5.64
N VAL A 333 18.93 -16.80 -4.38
CA VAL A 333 18.44 -15.57 -3.74
C VAL A 333 19.31 -15.23 -2.56
N PHE A 334 19.76 -13.95 -2.51
CA PHE A 334 20.53 -13.39 -1.41
C PHE A 334 19.64 -12.46 -0.60
N THR A 335 19.37 -12.83 0.65
CA THR A 335 18.52 -12.05 1.56
C THR A 335 18.99 -12.16 3.00
N LYS A 336 18.38 -11.40 3.93
CA LYS A 336 18.70 -11.51 5.35
C LYS A 336 18.24 -12.86 5.91
N PRO A 337 19.00 -13.51 6.80
CA PRO A 337 18.66 -14.83 7.36
C PRO A 337 17.25 -14.92 7.97
N GLN A 338 16.76 -13.81 8.52
CA GLN A 338 15.41 -13.73 9.10
C GLN A 338 14.28 -13.93 8.08
N TYR A 339 14.57 -13.83 6.78
CA TYR A 339 13.58 -13.99 5.70
C TYR A 339 13.69 -15.32 4.95
N PHE A 340 14.66 -16.18 5.32
CA PHE A 340 14.87 -17.46 4.63
C PHE A 340 13.61 -18.32 4.61
N HIS A 341 12.92 -18.44 5.73
CA HIS A 341 11.69 -19.23 5.86
C HIS A 341 10.54 -18.78 4.92
N MET A 342 10.67 -17.64 4.25
CA MET A 342 9.67 -17.13 3.31
C MET A 342 9.90 -17.64 1.88
N ILE A 343 11.04 -18.26 1.61
CA ILE A 343 11.48 -18.51 0.24
C ILE A 343 12.27 -19.84 0.08
N ASP A 344 12.79 -20.43 1.15
CA ASP A 344 13.64 -21.63 1.11
C ASP A 344 12.90 -22.90 0.65
N ASP A 345 11.58 -22.95 0.77
CA ASP A 345 10.74 -24.05 0.29
C ASP A 345 10.37 -23.93 -1.21
N ASN A 346 10.86 -22.93 -1.94
CA ASN A 346 10.53 -22.75 -3.34
C ASN A 346 11.28 -23.76 -4.23
N PRO A 347 10.57 -24.66 -4.96
CA PRO A 347 11.19 -25.74 -5.72
C PRO A 347 11.99 -25.28 -6.93
N ASP A 348 11.82 -24.04 -7.38
CA ASP A 348 12.54 -23.47 -8.52
C ASP A 348 13.85 -22.78 -8.12
N LEU A 349 14.17 -22.76 -6.82
CA LEU A 349 15.42 -22.21 -6.28
C LEU A 349 16.47 -23.30 -6.08
N GLU A 350 17.70 -22.98 -6.44
CA GLU A 350 18.87 -23.81 -6.10
C GLU A 350 19.25 -23.60 -4.62
N LYS A 351 19.30 -22.33 -4.16
CA LYS A 351 19.70 -22.02 -2.79
C LYS A 351 19.31 -20.60 -2.39
N VAL A 352 18.98 -20.41 -1.10
CA VAL A 352 18.89 -19.11 -0.44
C VAL A 352 20.16 -18.89 0.36
N LEU A 353 20.75 -17.71 0.23
CA LEU A 353 22.04 -17.37 0.80
C LEU A 353 21.97 -16.06 1.62
N PRO A 354 22.81 -15.93 2.67
CA PRO A 354 22.83 -14.70 3.45
C PRO A 354 23.39 -13.54 2.61
N TYR A 355 22.67 -12.42 2.62
CA TYR A 355 23.13 -11.18 2.01
C TYR A 355 24.39 -10.68 2.71
N GLN A 356 25.37 -10.27 1.91
CA GLN A 356 26.59 -9.60 2.33
C GLN A 356 26.82 -8.39 1.40
N PRO A 357 27.19 -7.20 1.92
CA PRO A 357 27.39 -5.99 1.11
C PRO A 357 28.38 -6.15 -0.05
N GLN A 358 29.32 -7.08 0.04
CA GLN A 358 30.28 -7.39 -1.03
C GLN A 358 29.60 -7.97 -2.28
N ILE A 359 28.40 -8.53 -2.15
CA ILE A 359 27.64 -9.13 -3.25
C ILE A 359 27.14 -8.05 -4.21
N ASP A 360 26.83 -6.83 -3.74
CA ASP A 360 26.39 -5.71 -4.57
C ASP A 360 27.44 -5.30 -5.62
N ASN A 361 28.70 -5.60 -5.38
CA ASN A 361 29.78 -5.33 -6.31
C ASN A 361 30.06 -6.46 -7.31
N CYS A 362 29.43 -7.62 -7.12
CA CYS A 362 29.66 -8.82 -7.93
C CYS A 362 28.69 -8.96 -9.11
N TYR A 363 27.56 -8.24 -9.10
CA TYR A 363 26.46 -8.42 -10.05
C TYR A 363 25.90 -7.07 -10.47
N VAL A 364 26.47 -6.50 -11.52
CA VAL A 364 25.84 -5.40 -12.26
C VAL A 364 25.12 -6.04 -13.44
N LEU A 365 23.80 -6.19 -13.35
CA LEU A 365 22.95 -6.35 -14.53
C LEU A 365 22.93 -4.98 -15.22
N GLU A 366 23.85 -4.76 -16.18
CA GLU A 366 23.80 -3.63 -17.09
C GLU A 366 22.72 -3.81 -18.15
#